data_77c49c727627a16bae8b7ea42cad3eab
#
_entry.id   77c49c727627a16bae8b7ea42cad3eab
#
_cell.length_a   1.000
_cell.length_b   1.000
_cell.length_c   1.000
_cell.angle_alpha   90.00
_cell.angle_beta   90.00
_cell.angle_gamma   90.00
#
_symmetry.space_group_name_H-M   'P 1'
#
loop_
_entity.id
_entity.type
_entity.pdbx_description
1 polymer ?
#
loop_
_entity_poly.entity_id
_entity_poly.type
_entity_poly.pdbx_seq_one_letter_code
_entity_poly.pdbx_strand_id
1 'polypeptide(L)'
;MPDLLPPCVARCFSALLLVAVLAGCAVAPTAPPTLYQRLGGAPPLELVIGRMIDRAARDPRTRRSFDGIKLAPLKESLVTQLCSISGGACRYEGETMARAHADARIVASEFDALVNILREELDRAGVDAGAKNELLRLLAPMKREIVGGHGGAAAPRS
;
A
#
# COMPACT_ATOMS: atom_id res chain seq x y z
N MET A 1 -54.57 46.42 29.57
CA MET A 1 -54.49 45.21 30.39
C MET A 1 -53.36 44.41 29.82
N PRO A 2 -52.14 44.40 30.40
CA PRO A 2 -51.01 43.61 29.91
C PRO A 2 -50.98 42.25 30.64
N ASP A 3 -50.83 41.22 29.84
CA ASP A 3 -50.86 39.85 30.24
C ASP A 3 -49.65 39.44 31.12
N LEU A 4 -50.02 38.91 32.28
CA LEU A 4 -49.10 38.31 33.26
C LEU A 4 -48.78 36.87 32.85
N LEU A 5 -47.68 36.66 32.15
CA LEU A 5 -47.10 35.37 32.08
C LEU A 5 -46.19 35.13 33.30
N PRO A 6 -46.32 34.01 34.02
CA PRO A 6 -45.55 33.78 35.22
C PRO A 6 -44.05 33.51 34.89
N PRO A 7 -43.14 34.07 35.73
CA PRO A 7 -41.69 34.00 35.46
C PRO A 7 -41.07 32.58 35.49
N CYS A 8 -41.82 31.58 35.88
CA CYS A 8 -41.35 30.18 35.90
C CYS A 8 -41.22 29.54 34.50
N VAL A 9 -42.03 29.96 33.52
CA VAL A 9 -42.03 29.36 32.19
C VAL A 9 -40.81 29.80 31.37
N ALA A 10 -40.39 31.07 31.54
CA ALA A 10 -39.21 31.59 30.84
C ALA A 10 -37.90 30.97 31.30
N ARG A 11 -37.77 30.56 32.57
CA ARG A 11 -36.57 29.89 33.11
C ARG A 11 -36.43 28.45 32.68
N CYS A 12 -37.53 27.73 32.47
CA CYS A 12 -37.47 26.34 31.97
C CYS A 12 -37.04 26.24 30.49
N PHE A 13 -37.46 27.21 29.66
CA PHE A 13 -37.05 27.24 28.25
C PHE A 13 -35.55 27.55 28.06
N SER A 14 -34.98 28.44 28.90
CA SER A 14 -33.54 28.75 28.85
C SER A 14 -32.67 27.55 29.30
N ALA A 15 -33.13 26.76 30.27
CA ALA A 15 -32.39 25.57 30.73
C ALA A 15 -32.43 24.42 29.69
N LEU A 16 -33.55 24.28 28.95
CA LEU A 16 -33.67 23.25 27.90
C LEU A 16 -32.79 23.55 26.67
N LEU A 17 -32.62 24.84 26.32
CA LEU A 17 -31.77 25.25 25.21
C LEU A 17 -30.26 25.04 25.49
N LEU A 18 -29.84 25.15 26.77
CA LEU A 18 -28.44 25.00 27.16
C LEU A 18 -27.99 23.52 27.16
N VAL A 19 -28.90 22.59 27.38
CA VAL A 19 -28.59 21.13 27.38
C VAL A 19 -28.45 20.57 25.95
N ALA A 20 -29.12 21.18 24.96
CA ALA A 20 -29.04 20.73 23.57
C ALA A 20 -27.71 21.03 22.88
N VAL A 21 -26.90 21.97 23.39
CA VAL A 21 -25.60 22.35 22.77
C VAL A 21 -24.45 21.44 23.20
N LEU A 22 -24.62 20.61 24.23
CA LEU A 22 -23.62 19.67 24.76
C LEU A 22 -23.71 18.28 24.15
N ALA A 23 -24.57 18.05 23.14
CA ALA A 23 -24.49 16.87 22.29
C ALA A 23 -23.26 17.00 21.37
N GLY A 24 -22.08 17.10 22.00
CA GLY A 24 -20.79 17.18 21.34
C GLY A 24 -20.63 15.97 20.44
N CYS A 25 -20.18 16.20 19.21
CA CYS A 25 -19.79 15.22 18.24
C CYS A 25 -18.91 14.15 18.91
N ALA A 26 -19.48 12.99 19.21
CA ALA A 26 -18.70 11.82 19.53
C ALA A 26 -17.91 11.46 18.27
N VAL A 27 -16.68 11.94 18.18
CA VAL A 27 -15.73 11.52 17.14
C VAL A 27 -15.50 10.03 17.39
N ALA A 28 -16.12 9.21 16.57
CA ALA A 28 -15.85 7.77 16.59
C ALA A 28 -14.34 7.57 16.40
N PRO A 29 -13.68 6.69 17.17
CA PRO A 29 -12.27 6.41 16.98
C PRO A 29 -12.05 5.91 15.56
N THR A 30 -11.41 6.72 14.73
CA THR A 30 -11.03 6.35 13.38
C THR A 30 -9.94 5.27 13.50
N ALA A 31 -10.14 4.11 12.88
CA ALA A 31 -9.11 3.07 12.82
C ALA A 31 -7.79 3.65 12.27
N PRO A 32 -6.65 3.20 12.78
CA PRO A 32 -5.37 3.69 12.30
C PRO A 32 -5.25 3.45 10.78
N PRO A 33 -4.57 4.35 10.05
CA PRO A 33 -4.44 4.22 8.60
C PRO A 33 -3.67 2.95 8.24
N THR A 34 -4.15 2.23 7.22
CA THR A 34 -3.48 1.06 6.67
C THR A 34 -2.12 1.44 6.08
N LEU A 35 -1.23 0.46 5.87
CA LEU A 35 0.02 0.72 5.17
C LEU A 35 -0.25 1.30 3.77
N TYR A 36 -1.24 0.79 3.05
CA TYR A 36 -1.65 1.33 1.75
C TYR A 36 -1.98 2.82 1.79
N GLN A 37 -2.71 3.27 2.81
CA GLN A 37 -3.03 4.69 3.00
C GLN A 37 -1.77 5.51 3.33
N ARG A 38 -0.86 4.97 4.14
CA ARG A 38 0.41 5.62 4.47
C ARG A 38 1.39 5.68 3.28
N LEU A 39 1.25 4.77 2.32
CA LEU A 39 1.95 4.81 1.03
C LEU A 39 1.33 5.82 0.05
N GLY A 40 0.23 6.47 0.43
CA GLY A 40 -0.46 7.50 -0.35
C GLY A 40 -1.66 6.99 -1.17
N GLY A 41 -1.99 5.70 -1.11
CA GLY A 41 -3.09 5.12 -1.89
C GLY A 41 -2.73 4.91 -3.37
N ALA A 42 -3.76 4.80 -4.24
CA ALA A 42 -3.58 4.40 -5.64
C ALA A 42 -2.68 5.35 -6.45
N PRO A 43 -2.97 6.66 -6.61
CA PRO A 43 -2.21 7.48 -7.54
C PRO A 43 -0.72 7.60 -7.21
N PRO A 44 -0.28 7.83 -5.94
CA PRO A 44 1.13 7.82 -5.59
C PRO A 44 1.81 6.47 -5.79
N LEU A 45 1.12 5.35 -5.48
CA LEU A 45 1.67 4.01 -5.65
C LEU A 45 1.89 3.69 -7.15
N GLU A 46 0.92 4.02 -8.01
CA GLU A 46 1.05 3.88 -9.47
C GLU A 46 2.25 4.66 -10.01
N LEU A 47 2.45 5.88 -9.54
CA LEU A 47 3.59 6.71 -9.94
C LEU A 47 4.93 6.10 -9.50
N VAL A 48 5.02 5.64 -8.24
CA VAL A 48 6.23 4.99 -7.68
C VAL A 48 6.57 3.74 -8.48
N ILE A 49 5.59 2.84 -8.68
CA ILE A 49 5.79 1.59 -9.42
C ILE A 49 6.10 1.86 -10.90
N GLY A 50 5.40 2.81 -11.51
CA GLY A 50 5.66 3.22 -12.88
C GLY A 50 7.11 3.64 -13.09
N ARG A 51 7.61 4.55 -12.24
CA ARG A 51 9.00 5.03 -12.29
C ARG A 51 10.02 3.94 -11.95
N MET A 52 9.73 3.11 -10.94
CA MET A 52 10.58 2.00 -10.55
C MET A 52 10.81 1.05 -11.73
N ILE A 53 9.75 0.59 -12.40
CA ILE A 53 9.83 -0.35 -13.52
C ILE A 53 10.53 0.31 -14.71
N ASP A 54 10.21 1.58 -15.05
CA ASP A 54 10.85 2.28 -16.15
C ASP A 54 12.36 2.50 -15.91
N ARG A 55 12.78 2.70 -14.68
CA ARG A 55 14.20 2.78 -14.30
C ARG A 55 14.86 1.42 -14.37
N ALA A 56 14.24 0.41 -13.76
CA ALA A 56 14.79 -0.94 -13.71
C ALA A 56 14.98 -1.55 -15.10
N ALA A 57 14.06 -1.30 -16.03
CA ALA A 57 14.17 -1.75 -17.41
C ALA A 57 15.33 -1.09 -18.19
N ARG A 58 15.89 0.02 -17.69
CA ARG A 58 17.03 0.72 -18.30
C ARG A 58 18.33 0.59 -17.51
N ASP A 59 18.26 0.18 -16.23
CA ASP A 59 19.43 0.05 -15.37
C ASP A 59 20.28 -1.16 -15.79
N PRO A 60 21.58 -1.00 -16.06
CA PRO A 60 22.45 -2.10 -16.46
C PRO A 60 22.45 -3.31 -15.51
N ARG A 61 22.14 -3.10 -14.24
CA ARG A 61 22.10 -4.14 -13.21
C ARG A 61 20.84 -5.00 -13.26
N THR A 62 19.75 -4.53 -13.89
CA THR A 62 18.42 -5.19 -13.85
C THR A 62 17.79 -5.37 -15.21
N ARG A 63 18.18 -4.57 -16.23
CA ARG A 63 17.53 -4.55 -17.55
C ARG A 63 17.31 -5.91 -18.19
N ARG A 64 18.26 -6.84 -17.98
CA ARG A 64 18.17 -8.21 -18.52
C ARG A 64 16.88 -8.92 -18.08
N SER A 65 16.48 -8.72 -16.84
CA SER A 65 15.27 -9.32 -16.26
C SER A 65 13.96 -8.77 -16.86
N PHE A 66 14.04 -7.70 -17.66
CA PHE A 66 12.89 -7.06 -18.31
C PHE A 66 12.87 -7.29 -19.83
N ASP A 67 13.85 -8.01 -20.38
CA ASP A 67 13.90 -8.29 -21.82
C ASP A 67 12.68 -9.11 -22.25
N GLY A 68 11.95 -8.59 -23.25
CA GLY A 68 10.73 -9.20 -23.76
C GLY A 68 9.47 -9.01 -22.87
N ILE A 69 9.59 -8.37 -21.73
CA ILE A 69 8.48 -8.15 -20.81
C ILE A 69 7.63 -6.94 -21.23
N LYS A 70 6.31 -7.12 -21.27
CA LYS A 70 5.35 -6.04 -21.47
C LYS A 70 5.23 -5.21 -20.18
N LEU A 71 5.86 -4.01 -20.14
CA LEU A 71 5.96 -3.22 -18.91
C LEU A 71 4.61 -2.69 -18.41
N ALA A 72 3.64 -2.37 -19.27
CA ALA A 72 2.36 -1.83 -18.82
C ALA A 72 1.57 -2.85 -17.99
N PRO A 73 1.30 -4.07 -18.45
CA PRO A 73 0.65 -5.09 -17.62
C PRO A 73 1.44 -5.43 -16.35
N LEU A 74 2.78 -5.43 -16.40
CA LEU A 74 3.61 -5.66 -15.22
C LEU A 74 3.40 -4.57 -14.15
N LYS A 75 3.37 -3.30 -14.55
CA LYS A 75 3.11 -2.19 -13.63
C LYS A 75 1.75 -2.32 -12.95
N GLU A 76 0.69 -2.60 -13.71
CA GLU A 76 -0.67 -2.80 -13.20
C GLU A 76 -0.73 -3.96 -12.20
N SER A 77 -0.10 -5.09 -12.54
CA SER A 77 -0.02 -6.26 -11.66
C SER A 77 0.69 -5.94 -10.35
N LEU A 78 1.83 -5.23 -10.40
CA LEU A 78 2.58 -4.82 -9.20
C LEU A 78 1.80 -3.84 -8.33
N VAL A 79 1.11 -2.86 -8.92
CA VAL A 79 0.25 -1.93 -8.17
C VAL A 79 -0.84 -2.69 -7.43
N THR A 80 -1.51 -3.63 -8.10
CA THR A 80 -2.56 -4.45 -7.50
C THR A 80 -2.00 -5.33 -6.38
N GLN A 81 -0.84 -5.95 -6.59
CA GLN A 81 -0.18 -6.77 -5.58
C GLN A 81 0.20 -5.95 -4.34
N LEU A 82 0.86 -4.80 -4.54
CA LEU A 82 1.27 -3.94 -3.42
C LEU A 82 0.07 -3.36 -2.68
N CYS A 83 -0.99 -2.96 -3.39
CA CYS A 83 -2.25 -2.57 -2.78
C CYS A 83 -2.81 -3.70 -1.88
N SER A 84 -2.87 -4.93 -2.40
CA SER A 84 -3.40 -6.08 -1.66
C SER A 84 -2.61 -6.38 -0.39
N ILE A 85 -1.27 -6.48 -0.49
CA ILE A 85 -0.43 -6.84 0.66
C ILE A 85 -0.26 -5.71 1.70
N SER A 86 -0.56 -4.48 1.33
CA SER A 86 -0.47 -3.31 2.23
C SER A 86 -1.80 -2.91 2.87
N GLY A 87 -2.84 -3.72 2.72
CA GLY A 87 -4.14 -3.50 3.34
C GLY A 87 -5.03 -2.52 2.58
N GLY A 88 -4.85 -2.39 1.28
CA GLY A 88 -5.81 -1.78 0.36
C GLY A 88 -6.96 -2.75 0.02
N ALA A 89 -8.04 -2.22 -0.55
CA ALA A 89 -9.21 -3.01 -0.95
C ALA A 89 -9.04 -3.72 -2.30
N CYS A 90 -7.78 -4.01 -2.70
CA CYS A 90 -7.47 -4.70 -3.95
C CYS A 90 -7.38 -6.21 -3.72
N ARG A 91 -7.75 -6.98 -4.74
CA ARG A 91 -7.54 -8.43 -4.78
C ARG A 91 -6.50 -8.75 -5.84
N TYR A 92 -5.40 -9.35 -5.43
CA TYR A 92 -4.38 -9.85 -6.35
C TYR A 92 -4.75 -11.27 -6.81
N GLU A 93 -4.94 -11.44 -8.10
CA GLU A 93 -5.29 -12.72 -8.72
C GLU A 93 -4.17 -13.23 -9.65
N GLY A 94 -2.97 -12.64 -9.54
CA GLY A 94 -1.79 -13.06 -10.30
C GLY A 94 -1.19 -14.36 -9.77
N GLU A 95 -0.18 -14.83 -10.50
CA GLU A 95 0.58 -16.03 -10.13
C GLU A 95 1.38 -15.83 -8.84
N THR A 96 1.76 -16.94 -8.19
CA THR A 96 2.73 -16.91 -7.09
C THR A 96 4.07 -16.38 -7.57
N MET A 97 4.87 -15.82 -6.67
CA MET A 97 6.20 -15.30 -7.04
C MET A 97 7.09 -16.37 -7.65
N ALA A 98 7.06 -17.58 -7.13
CA ALA A 98 7.84 -18.70 -7.68
C ALA A 98 7.44 -19.05 -9.13
N ARG A 99 6.13 -19.07 -9.43
CA ARG A 99 5.65 -19.38 -10.78
C ARG A 99 5.90 -18.24 -11.76
N ALA A 100 5.59 -17.01 -11.34
CA ALA A 100 5.79 -15.84 -12.20
C ALA A 100 7.25 -15.61 -12.61
N HIS A 101 8.21 -16.12 -11.82
CA HIS A 101 9.64 -15.91 -12.03
C HIS A 101 10.43 -17.21 -12.35
N ALA A 102 9.74 -18.33 -12.54
CA ALA A 102 10.38 -19.64 -12.72
C ALA A 102 11.45 -19.67 -13.83
N ASP A 103 11.19 -19.02 -14.96
CA ASP A 103 12.08 -18.98 -16.12
C ASP A 103 12.92 -17.70 -16.23
N ALA A 104 12.71 -16.74 -15.33
CA ALA A 104 13.35 -15.42 -15.40
C ALA A 104 14.84 -15.43 -15.02
N ARG A 105 15.32 -16.48 -14.33
CA ARG A 105 16.71 -16.64 -13.86
C ARG A 105 17.24 -15.40 -13.12
N ILE A 106 16.39 -14.79 -12.28
CA ILE A 106 16.75 -13.61 -11.51
C ILE A 106 17.77 -14.00 -10.45
N VAL A 107 18.89 -13.28 -10.41
CA VAL A 107 19.92 -13.46 -9.39
C VAL A 107 19.74 -12.47 -8.23
N ALA A 108 20.32 -12.77 -7.07
CA ALA A 108 20.15 -11.98 -5.86
C ALA A 108 20.53 -10.49 -6.06
N SER A 109 21.59 -10.21 -6.82
CA SER A 109 22.04 -8.84 -7.07
C SER A 109 21.06 -8.04 -7.93
N GLU A 110 20.34 -8.67 -8.87
CA GLU A 110 19.30 -8.02 -9.66
C GLU A 110 18.09 -7.67 -8.79
N PHE A 111 17.68 -8.62 -7.94
CA PHE A 111 16.61 -8.36 -6.96
C PHE A 111 16.97 -7.22 -6.02
N ASP A 112 18.17 -7.23 -5.44
CA ASP A 112 18.62 -6.18 -4.51
C ASP A 112 18.73 -4.81 -5.21
N ALA A 113 19.15 -4.79 -6.48
CA ALA A 113 19.16 -3.55 -7.27
C ALA A 113 17.75 -3.00 -7.51
N LEU A 114 16.77 -3.86 -7.82
CA LEU A 114 15.36 -3.46 -7.96
C LEU A 114 14.79 -2.90 -6.66
N VAL A 115 15.07 -3.56 -5.53
CA VAL A 115 14.64 -3.09 -4.20
C VAL A 115 15.25 -1.72 -3.86
N ASN A 116 16.51 -1.48 -4.24
CA ASN A 116 17.13 -0.16 -4.05
C ASN A 116 16.46 0.91 -4.91
N ILE A 117 16.11 0.61 -6.17
CA ILE A 117 15.35 1.53 -7.01
C ILE A 117 13.97 1.84 -6.38
N LEU A 118 13.27 0.83 -5.86
CA LEU A 118 12.00 1.02 -5.15
C LEU A 118 12.17 1.97 -3.94
N ARG A 119 13.20 1.76 -3.12
CA ARG A 119 13.50 2.64 -1.97
C ARG A 119 13.64 4.09 -2.38
N GLU A 120 14.41 4.33 -3.43
CA GLU A 120 14.65 5.68 -3.96
C GLU A 120 13.36 6.32 -4.52
N GLU A 121 12.49 5.55 -5.20
CA GLU A 121 11.21 6.08 -5.69
C GLU A 121 10.23 6.39 -4.55
N LEU A 122 10.20 5.57 -3.50
CA LEU A 122 9.42 5.85 -2.30
C LEU A 122 9.92 7.12 -1.59
N ASP A 123 11.24 7.32 -1.50
CA ASP A 123 11.83 8.54 -0.93
C ASP A 123 11.48 9.78 -1.77
N ARG A 124 11.53 9.68 -3.10
CA ARG A 124 11.12 10.77 -4.02
C ARG A 124 9.63 11.10 -3.92
N ALA A 125 8.82 10.12 -3.59
CA ALA A 125 7.38 10.29 -3.37
C ALA A 125 7.05 10.86 -1.98
N GLY A 126 8.06 11.07 -1.11
CA GLY A 126 7.86 11.58 0.24
C GLY A 126 7.23 10.58 1.22
N VAL A 127 7.30 9.28 0.92
CA VAL A 127 6.79 8.24 1.83
C VAL A 127 7.63 8.20 3.09
N ASP A 128 6.97 8.20 4.26
CA ASP A 128 7.65 8.16 5.54
C ASP A 128 8.48 6.87 5.71
N ALA A 129 9.57 6.97 6.49
CA ALA A 129 10.50 5.85 6.68
C ALA A 129 9.84 4.63 7.33
N GLY A 130 8.84 4.82 8.19
CA GLY A 130 8.10 3.74 8.83
C GLY A 130 7.30 2.94 7.80
N ALA A 131 6.51 3.61 6.95
CA ALA A 131 5.72 2.97 5.89
C ALA A 131 6.63 2.28 4.86
N LYS A 132 7.72 2.94 4.45
CA LYS A 132 8.72 2.35 3.55
C LYS A 132 9.31 1.06 4.13
N ASN A 133 9.79 1.09 5.37
CA ASN A 133 10.40 -0.09 6.01
C ASN A 133 9.38 -1.21 6.22
N GLU A 134 8.12 -0.90 6.50
CA GLU A 134 7.06 -1.88 6.64
C GLU A 134 6.77 -2.57 5.30
N LEU A 135 6.67 -1.82 4.20
CA LEU A 135 6.52 -2.38 2.86
C LEU A 135 7.67 -3.32 2.52
N LEU A 136 8.91 -2.89 2.76
CA LEU A 136 10.09 -3.70 2.47
C LEU A 136 10.14 -5.00 3.29
N ARG A 137 9.64 -4.99 4.54
CA ARG A 137 9.49 -6.22 5.34
C ARG A 137 8.46 -7.18 4.76
N LEU A 138 7.37 -6.67 4.18
CA LEU A 138 6.37 -7.51 3.50
C LEU A 138 6.93 -8.14 2.22
N LEU A 139 7.83 -7.45 1.51
CA LEU A 139 8.44 -7.93 0.28
C LEU A 139 9.62 -8.89 0.52
N ALA A 140 10.30 -8.79 1.65
CA ALA A 140 11.51 -9.56 1.94
C ALA A 140 11.37 -11.09 1.78
N PRO A 141 10.28 -11.75 2.19
CA PRO A 141 10.09 -13.19 1.98
C PRO A 141 10.07 -13.59 0.51
N MET A 142 9.56 -12.72 -0.38
CA MET A 142 9.44 -12.99 -1.81
C MET A 142 10.79 -13.18 -2.51
N LYS A 143 11.87 -12.63 -1.95
CA LYS A 143 13.23 -12.82 -2.50
C LYS A 143 13.57 -14.28 -2.71
N ARG A 144 13.24 -15.16 -1.75
CA ARG A 144 13.55 -16.58 -1.84
C ARG A 144 12.81 -17.27 -2.98
N GLU A 145 11.56 -16.89 -3.21
CA GLU A 145 10.74 -17.44 -4.27
C GLU A 145 11.18 -16.94 -5.64
N ILE A 146 11.59 -15.68 -5.75
CA ILE A 146 12.01 -15.04 -6.99
C ILE A 146 13.41 -15.51 -7.42
N VAL A 147 14.37 -15.53 -6.49
CA VAL A 147 15.76 -15.90 -6.77
C VAL A 147 15.96 -17.41 -6.75
N GLY A 148 15.22 -18.14 -5.94
CA GLY A 148 15.35 -19.59 -5.76
C GLY A 148 14.56 -20.44 -6.76
N GLY A 149 13.73 -19.85 -7.60
CA GLY A 149 12.83 -20.55 -8.53
C GLY A 149 13.52 -21.46 -9.56
N HIS A 150 14.85 -21.56 -9.53
CA HIS A 150 15.67 -22.40 -10.43
C HIS A 150 15.96 -23.81 -9.90
N GLY A 151 15.52 -24.16 -8.71
CA GLY A 151 15.93 -25.40 -8.09
C GLY A 151 14.92 -26.05 -7.20
N GLY A 152 13.76 -26.46 -7.71
CA GLY A 152 12.90 -27.10 -6.77
C GLY A 152 11.58 -27.66 -7.25
N ALA A 153 11.55 -28.40 -8.32
CA ALA A 153 10.52 -29.42 -8.49
C ALA A 153 11.18 -30.80 -8.53
N ALA A 154 11.94 -31.13 -7.51
CA ALA A 154 12.18 -32.54 -7.18
C ALA A 154 10.96 -32.99 -6.36
N ALA A 155 9.93 -33.48 -7.03
CA ALA A 155 8.88 -34.24 -6.38
C ALA A 155 9.52 -35.39 -5.59
N PRO A 156 9.06 -35.68 -4.36
CA PRO A 156 9.52 -36.90 -3.66
C PRO A 156 9.11 -38.10 -4.49
N ARG A 157 10.08 -38.86 -4.93
CA ARG A 157 9.85 -40.18 -5.51
C ARG A 157 9.42 -41.09 -4.38
N SER A 158 8.17 -41.49 -4.41
CA SER A 158 7.60 -42.58 -3.63
C SER A 158 8.19 -43.91 -4.09
#